data_4a51a28dd4a676e7a671fd3d4d7716af
#
_entry.id   4a51a28dd4a676e7a671fd3d4d7716af
#
_cell.length_a   1.000
_cell.length_b   1.000
_cell.length_c   1.000
_cell.angle_alpha   90.00
_cell.angle_beta   90.00
_cell.angle_gamma   90.00
#
_symmetry.space_group_name_H-M   'P 1'
#
loop_
_entity.id
_entity.type
_entity.pdbx_description
1 polymer ?
#
loop_
_entity_poly.entity_id
_entity_poly.type
_entity_poly.pdbx_seq_one_letter_code
_entity_poly.pdbx_strand_id
1 'polypeptide(L)'
;MNQSQAEEVLEMFAEGEGLESVNTSLALHLVDLARELGRDALVERLLDHAGKVSLNPEDQGWCQFELLKHQGATKDELIGLGVHSEREGLAGLAAGVFHHVSLMSLGSDEAGVFANRSMRLREEADDLEGMIYGHALLAHIAKSEEDFERSQLHLQKRLEIIPETEKFERMEALADLAHSHSTLGELDQAQAMLIESLALATELQELSGILVSRWGLADLAEISNQPDEAMVQLSEVMTAFMEAGEVVPEPVRERVSKFTAE
;
A
#
# COMPACT_ATOMS: atom_id res chain seq x y z
N MET A 1 10.24 -10.98 10.92
CA MET A 1 11.30 -10.25 11.69
C MET A 1 10.61 -9.05 12.29
N ASN A 2 10.75 -8.78 13.60
CA ASN A 2 10.17 -7.55 14.17
C ASN A 2 11.05 -6.33 13.82
N GLN A 3 10.49 -5.12 13.94
CA GLN A 3 11.16 -3.88 13.54
C GLN A 3 12.53 -3.70 14.23
N SER A 4 12.63 -4.01 15.52
CA SER A 4 13.90 -3.90 16.28
C SER A 4 14.97 -4.87 15.76
N GLN A 5 14.59 -6.09 15.37
CA GLN A 5 15.52 -7.06 14.76
C GLN A 5 15.96 -6.62 13.36
N ALA A 6 15.06 -6.00 12.59
CA ALA A 6 15.40 -5.48 11.28
C ALA A 6 16.38 -4.30 11.37
N GLU A 7 16.19 -3.41 12.34
CA GLU A 7 17.11 -2.29 12.60
C GLU A 7 18.50 -2.78 13.03
N GLU A 8 18.59 -3.79 13.91
CA GLU A 8 19.86 -4.40 14.33
C GLU A 8 20.61 -5.02 13.15
N VAL A 9 19.91 -5.76 12.28
CA VAL A 9 20.49 -6.33 11.06
C VAL A 9 20.99 -5.24 10.10
N LEU A 10 20.24 -4.15 9.95
CA LEU A 10 20.67 -3.02 9.12
C LEU A 10 21.88 -2.31 9.70
N GLU A 11 22.03 -2.24 11.02
CA GLU A 11 23.25 -1.69 11.65
C GLU A 11 24.47 -2.56 11.37
N MET A 12 24.36 -3.88 11.51
CA MET A 12 25.45 -4.81 11.15
C MET A 12 25.88 -4.61 9.68
N PHE A 13 24.93 -4.50 8.76
CA PHE A 13 25.23 -4.26 7.34
C PHE A 13 25.83 -2.87 7.08
N ALA A 14 25.43 -1.86 7.84
CA ALA A 14 26.03 -0.53 7.78
C ALA A 14 27.50 -0.52 8.23
N GLU A 15 27.86 -1.40 9.17
CA GLU A 15 29.24 -1.61 9.62
C GLU A 15 30.05 -2.53 8.68
N GLY A 16 29.38 -3.21 7.73
CA GLY A 16 29.98 -4.08 6.73
C GLY A 16 30.02 -5.54 7.11
N GLU A 17 29.32 -5.94 8.16
CA GLU A 17 29.29 -7.32 8.64
C GLU A 17 28.10 -8.08 8.05
N GLY A 18 28.31 -9.30 7.57
CA GLY A 18 27.27 -10.25 7.16
C GLY A 18 26.62 -10.00 5.79
N LEU A 19 26.94 -8.91 5.11
CA LEU A 19 26.34 -8.56 3.82
C LEU A 19 26.67 -9.61 2.73
N GLU A 20 27.83 -10.25 2.81
CA GLU A 20 28.26 -11.28 1.87
C GLU A 20 27.35 -12.53 1.85
N SER A 21 26.57 -12.74 2.90
CA SER A 21 25.61 -13.86 2.98
C SER A 21 24.21 -13.53 2.43
N VAL A 22 23.97 -12.28 2.04
CA VAL A 22 22.66 -11.78 1.59
C VAL A 22 22.53 -12.02 0.07
N ASN A 23 21.42 -12.66 -0.35
CA ASN A 23 21.09 -12.80 -1.76
C ASN A 23 20.43 -11.54 -2.32
N THR A 24 20.26 -11.47 -3.64
CA THR A 24 19.68 -10.31 -4.35
C THR A 24 18.29 -9.95 -3.81
N SER A 25 17.40 -10.92 -3.68
CA SER A 25 16.03 -10.68 -3.22
C SER A 25 15.99 -10.06 -1.83
N LEU A 26 16.74 -10.62 -0.87
CA LEU A 26 16.81 -10.07 0.49
C LEU A 26 17.45 -8.69 0.50
N ALA A 27 18.49 -8.46 -0.30
CA ALA A 27 19.13 -7.16 -0.40
C ALA A 27 18.15 -6.08 -0.90
N LEU A 28 17.33 -6.40 -1.91
CA LEU A 28 16.31 -5.50 -2.45
C LEU A 28 15.19 -5.19 -1.43
N HIS A 29 14.73 -6.17 -0.67
CA HIS A 29 13.77 -5.93 0.42
C HIS A 29 14.35 -5.00 1.51
N LEU A 30 15.62 -5.16 1.83
CA LEU A 30 16.29 -4.31 2.81
C LEU A 30 16.54 -2.88 2.29
N VAL A 31 16.59 -2.68 0.97
CA VAL A 31 16.67 -1.35 0.36
C VAL A 31 15.46 -0.51 0.74
N ASP A 32 14.25 -1.05 0.65
CA ASP A 32 13.03 -0.30 0.99
C ASP A 32 13.02 0.07 2.48
N LEU A 33 13.35 -0.86 3.35
CA LEU A 33 13.45 -0.61 4.79
C LEU A 33 14.53 0.44 5.12
N ALA A 34 15.71 0.35 4.48
CA ALA A 34 16.78 1.33 4.68
C ALA A 34 16.39 2.73 4.20
N ARG A 35 15.59 2.80 3.13
CA ARG A 35 15.04 4.06 2.57
C ARG A 35 14.02 4.68 3.53
N GLU A 36 13.10 3.89 4.08
CA GLU A 36 12.12 4.35 5.09
C GLU A 36 12.81 4.92 6.34
N LEU A 37 13.94 4.33 6.74
CA LEU A 37 14.74 4.79 7.87
C LEU A 37 15.71 5.94 7.52
N GLY A 38 15.70 6.45 6.27
CA GLY A 38 16.55 7.55 5.82
C GLY A 38 18.05 7.21 5.77
N ARG A 39 18.41 5.92 5.58
CA ARG A 39 19.80 5.43 5.58
C ARG A 39 20.38 5.34 4.17
N ASP A 40 20.49 6.46 3.45
CA ASP A 40 20.91 6.52 2.04
C ASP A 40 22.24 5.79 1.74
N ALA A 41 23.25 5.95 2.60
CA ALA A 41 24.53 5.26 2.42
C ALA A 41 24.42 3.73 2.51
N LEU A 42 23.45 3.21 3.29
CA LEU A 42 23.16 1.77 3.35
C LEU A 42 22.37 1.32 2.11
N VAL A 43 21.45 2.13 1.60
CA VAL A 43 20.75 1.88 0.34
C VAL A 43 21.75 1.68 -0.79
N GLU A 44 22.72 2.59 -0.96
CA GLU A 44 23.78 2.47 -1.98
C GLU A 44 24.58 1.16 -1.85
N ARG A 45 24.95 0.79 -0.61
CA ARG A 45 25.69 -0.44 -0.35
C ARG A 45 24.89 -1.71 -0.65
N LEU A 46 23.61 -1.72 -0.27
CA LEU A 46 22.71 -2.84 -0.56
C LEU A 46 22.51 -3.02 -2.06
N LEU A 47 22.31 -1.93 -2.79
CA LEU A 47 22.16 -1.95 -4.26
C LEU A 47 23.44 -2.40 -4.97
N ASP A 48 24.60 -1.91 -4.54
CA ASP A 48 25.91 -2.34 -5.08
C ASP A 48 26.15 -3.83 -4.82
N HIS A 49 25.81 -4.30 -3.60
CA HIS A 49 25.90 -5.74 -3.27
C HIS A 49 24.92 -6.57 -4.11
N ALA A 50 23.63 -6.19 -4.15
CA ALA A 50 22.62 -6.88 -4.93
C ALA A 50 23.02 -7.03 -6.41
N GLY A 51 23.56 -5.96 -7.01
CA GLY A 51 24.05 -5.98 -8.38
C GLY A 51 25.25 -6.93 -8.59
N LYS A 52 26.09 -7.11 -7.57
CA LYS A 52 27.25 -8.04 -7.65
C LYS A 52 26.85 -9.51 -7.50
N VAL A 53 25.82 -9.81 -6.71
CA VAL A 53 25.39 -11.20 -6.44
C VAL A 53 24.24 -11.65 -7.32
N SER A 54 23.66 -10.76 -8.13
CA SER A 54 22.59 -11.10 -9.05
C SER A 54 23.05 -12.08 -10.13
N LEU A 55 22.31 -13.20 -10.29
CA LEU A 55 22.71 -14.31 -11.13
C LEU A 55 21.95 -14.41 -12.46
N ASN A 56 20.84 -13.69 -12.56
CA ASN A 56 19.97 -13.76 -13.73
C ASN A 56 19.56 -12.37 -14.23
N PRO A 57 19.06 -12.22 -15.46
CA PRO A 57 18.69 -10.92 -16.04
C PRO A 57 17.57 -10.20 -15.29
N GLU A 58 16.65 -10.94 -14.66
CA GLU A 58 15.54 -10.36 -13.92
C GLU A 58 16.03 -9.68 -12.63
N ASP A 59 16.86 -10.37 -11.85
CA ASP A 59 17.51 -9.80 -10.64
C ASP A 59 18.33 -8.55 -10.99
N GLN A 60 19.10 -8.61 -12.10
CA GLN A 60 19.87 -7.47 -12.59
C GLN A 60 18.96 -6.29 -12.95
N GLY A 61 17.84 -6.58 -13.58
CA GLY A 61 16.83 -5.57 -13.94
C GLY A 61 16.21 -4.92 -12.70
N TRP A 62 15.85 -5.69 -11.68
CA TRP A 62 15.35 -5.16 -10.43
C TRP A 62 16.39 -4.29 -9.71
N CYS A 63 17.66 -4.71 -9.66
CA CYS A 63 18.74 -3.88 -9.12
C CYS A 63 18.88 -2.58 -9.89
N GLN A 64 18.81 -2.61 -11.22
CA GLN A 64 18.87 -1.41 -12.05
C GLN A 64 17.67 -0.50 -11.80
N PHE A 65 16.48 -1.03 -11.66
CA PHE A 65 15.27 -0.27 -11.36
C PHE A 65 15.37 0.46 -10.02
N GLU A 66 15.77 -0.25 -8.96
CA GLU A 66 15.94 0.36 -7.63
C GLU A 66 17.07 1.39 -7.60
N LEU A 67 18.15 1.16 -8.36
CA LEU A 67 19.22 2.13 -8.49
C LEU A 67 18.74 3.41 -9.20
N LEU A 68 17.98 3.28 -10.27
CA LEU A 68 17.39 4.42 -10.99
C LEU A 68 16.45 5.21 -10.09
N LYS A 69 15.60 4.54 -9.30
CA LYS A 69 14.72 5.19 -8.31
C LYS A 69 15.55 5.97 -7.29
N HIS A 70 16.60 5.36 -6.74
CA HIS A 70 17.47 5.99 -5.76
C HIS A 70 18.21 7.22 -6.31
N GLN A 71 18.60 7.18 -7.57
CA GLN A 71 19.28 8.30 -8.26
C GLN A 71 18.33 9.39 -8.74
N GLY A 72 17.03 9.25 -8.54
CA GLY A 72 16.03 10.21 -8.99
C GLY A 72 15.87 10.24 -10.51
N ALA A 73 15.92 9.07 -11.14
CA ALA A 73 15.76 8.94 -12.59
C ALA A 73 14.48 9.60 -13.11
N THR A 74 14.55 10.11 -14.32
CA THR A 74 13.41 10.69 -15.01
C THR A 74 12.39 9.63 -15.40
N LYS A 75 11.15 10.06 -15.61
CA LYS A 75 10.09 9.18 -16.11
C LYS A 75 10.49 8.49 -17.43
N ASP A 76 11.15 9.22 -18.36
CA ASP A 76 11.56 8.67 -19.65
C ASP A 76 12.62 7.56 -19.52
N GLU A 77 13.55 7.68 -18.57
CA GLU A 77 14.54 6.64 -18.29
C GLU A 77 13.88 5.37 -17.76
N LEU A 78 12.91 5.52 -16.86
CA LEU A 78 12.14 4.40 -16.34
C LEU A 78 11.24 3.75 -17.42
N ILE A 79 10.58 4.54 -18.25
CA ILE A 79 9.83 4.02 -19.41
C ILE A 79 10.77 3.22 -20.32
N GLY A 80 11.99 3.73 -20.57
CA GLY A 80 13.01 3.02 -21.36
C GLY A 80 13.34 1.66 -20.77
N LEU A 81 13.55 1.57 -19.45
CA LEU A 81 13.78 0.30 -18.75
C LEU A 81 12.56 -0.64 -18.87
N GLY A 82 11.35 -0.14 -18.62
CA GLY A 82 10.12 -0.95 -18.70
C GLY A 82 9.90 -1.54 -20.11
N VAL A 83 10.09 -0.72 -21.15
CA VAL A 83 9.98 -1.17 -22.54
C VAL A 83 11.06 -2.20 -22.91
N HIS A 84 12.29 -2.01 -22.43
CA HIS A 84 13.35 -3.00 -22.63
C HIS A 84 13.01 -4.32 -21.94
N SER A 85 12.63 -4.27 -20.67
CA SER A 85 12.25 -5.46 -19.88
C SER A 85 11.10 -6.26 -20.51
N GLU A 86 10.06 -5.56 -21.01
CA GLU A 86 8.94 -6.19 -21.69
C GLU A 86 9.40 -6.92 -22.98
N ARG A 87 10.32 -6.32 -23.77
CA ARG A 87 10.88 -6.94 -24.97
C ARG A 87 11.74 -8.17 -24.69
N GLU A 88 12.45 -8.17 -23.56
CA GLU A 88 13.24 -9.30 -23.10
C GLU A 88 12.41 -10.39 -22.40
N GLY A 89 11.08 -10.21 -22.30
CA GLY A 89 10.18 -11.16 -21.66
C GLY A 89 10.21 -11.14 -20.13
N LEU A 90 10.77 -10.10 -19.52
CA LEU A 90 10.81 -9.88 -18.07
C LEU A 90 9.52 -9.19 -17.60
N ALA A 91 8.39 -9.91 -17.71
CA ALA A 91 7.06 -9.34 -17.53
C ALA A 91 6.85 -8.75 -16.12
N GLY A 92 7.32 -9.43 -15.06
CA GLY A 92 7.22 -8.97 -13.67
C GLY A 92 7.96 -7.64 -13.46
N LEU A 93 9.21 -7.56 -13.92
CA LEU A 93 10.00 -6.33 -13.85
C LEU A 93 9.34 -5.19 -14.64
N ALA A 94 8.93 -5.46 -15.89
CA ALA A 94 8.27 -4.44 -16.72
C ALA A 94 6.98 -3.92 -16.06
N ALA A 95 6.20 -4.81 -15.46
CA ALA A 95 4.99 -4.47 -14.72
C ALA A 95 5.29 -3.58 -13.51
N GLY A 96 6.30 -3.91 -12.71
CA GLY A 96 6.75 -3.10 -11.58
C GLY A 96 7.21 -1.70 -12.00
N VAL A 97 8.00 -1.62 -13.07
CA VAL A 97 8.46 -0.34 -13.62
C VAL A 97 7.28 0.52 -14.10
N PHE A 98 6.34 -0.05 -14.88
CA PHE A 98 5.17 0.72 -15.36
C PHE A 98 4.21 1.09 -14.23
N HIS A 99 4.09 0.27 -13.19
CA HIS A 99 3.36 0.65 -11.98
C HIS A 99 3.96 1.91 -11.35
N HIS A 100 5.28 1.93 -11.16
CA HIS A 100 5.97 3.10 -10.61
C HIS A 100 5.86 4.34 -11.52
N VAL A 101 5.99 4.17 -12.83
CA VAL A 101 5.79 5.27 -13.80
C VAL A 101 4.35 5.81 -13.73
N SER A 102 3.36 4.94 -13.54
CA SER A 102 1.97 5.35 -13.32
C SER A 102 1.83 6.21 -12.05
N LEU A 103 2.44 5.81 -10.94
CA LEU A 103 2.46 6.61 -9.70
C LEU A 103 3.09 7.99 -9.91
N MET A 104 4.21 8.06 -10.65
CA MET A 104 4.85 9.34 -11.00
C MET A 104 4.00 10.21 -11.93
N SER A 105 3.00 9.62 -12.59
CA SER A 105 2.13 10.29 -13.57
C SER A 105 0.74 10.62 -13.00
N LEU A 106 0.49 10.39 -11.70
CA LEU A 106 -0.81 10.69 -11.07
C LEU A 106 -1.20 12.15 -11.33
N GLY A 107 -2.48 12.34 -11.65
CA GLY A 107 -3.02 13.64 -12.04
C GLY A 107 -2.85 13.98 -13.54
N SER A 108 -2.33 13.05 -14.36
CA SER A 108 -2.30 13.15 -15.82
C SER A 108 -2.93 11.93 -16.49
N ASP A 109 -3.37 12.07 -17.75
CA ASP A 109 -3.96 10.98 -18.53
C ASP A 109 -3.01 9.79 -18.74
N GLU A 110 -1.70 9.99 -18.58
CA GLU A 110 -0.70 8.94 -18.71
C GLU A 110 -0.73 7.91 -17.57
N ALA A 111 -1.20 8.32 -16.36
CA ALA A 111 -1.28 7.42 -15.22
C ALA A 111 -2.08 6.16 -15.54
N GLY A 112 -3.27 6.33 -16.11
CA GLY A 112 -4.13 5.22 -16.52
C GLY A 112 -3.51 4.34 -17.60
N VAL A 113 -2.77 4.93 -18.54
CA VAL A 113 -2.08 4.18 -19.62
C VAL A 113 -1.05 3.22 -19.03
N PHE A 114 -0.18 3.70 -18.14
CA PHE A 114 0.87 2.88 -17.53
C PHE A 114 0.32 1.89 -16.50
N ALA A 115 -0.71 2.26 -15.73
CA ALA A 115 -1.37 1.33 -14.81
C ALA A 115 -1.99 0.14 -15.55
N ASN A 116 -2.72 0.38 -16.65
CA ASN A 116 -3.29 -0.68 -17.48
C ASN A 116 -2.22 -1.55 -18.14
N ARG A 117 -1.10 -0.95 -18.60
CA ARG A 117 0.02 -1.72 -19.15
C ARG A 117 0.66 -2.61 -18.10
N SER A 118 0.89 -2.10 -16.90
CA SER A 118 1.36 -2.88 -15.75
C SER A 118 0.41 -4.04 -15.45
N MET A 119 -0.89 -3.75 -15.36
CA MET A 119 -1.90 -4.76 -15.04
C MET A 119 -1.93 -5.89 -16.06
N ARG A 120 -1.93 -5.58 -17.37
CA ARG A 120 -1.87 -6.60 -18.43
C ARG A 120 -0.64 -7.52 -18.28
N LEU A 121 0.54 -6.97 -17.99
CA LEU A 121 1.76 -7.75 -17.80
C LEU A 121 1.70 -8.67 -16.56
N ARG A 122 1.02 -8.23 -15.50
CA ARG A 122 0.77 -9.04 -14.30
C ARG A 122 -0.20 -10.18 -14.57
N GLU A 123 -1.27 -9.92 -15.32
CA GLU A 123 -2.20 -10.95 -15.78
C GLU A 123 -1.50 -12.00 -16.66
N GLU A 124 -0.63 -11.58 -17.59
CA GLU A 124 0.18 -12.47 -18.43
C GLU A 124 1.18 -13.33 -17.65
N ALA A 125 1.63 -12.82 -16.49
CA ALA A 125 2.59 -13.50 -15.61
C ALA A 125 1.93 -14.29 -14.45
N ASP A 126 0.60 -14.32 -14.35
CA ASP A 126 -0.16 -14.85 -13.20
C ASP A 126 0.32 -14.27 -11.84
N ASP A 127 0.75 -12.99 -11.84
CA ASP A 127 1.24 -12.26 -10.66
C ASP A 127 0.04 -11.74 -9.82
N LEU A 128 -0.54 -12.62 -9.00
CA LEU A 128 -1.70 -12.30 -8.17
C LEU A 128 -1.38 -11.18 -7.16
N GLU A 129 -0.22 -11.22 -6.52
CA GLU A 129 0.20 -10.20 -5.56
C GLU A 129 0.29 -8.82 -6.24
N GLY A 130 0.96 -8.75 -7.38
CA GLY A 130 1.02 -7.53 -8.16
C GLY A 130 -0.34 -7.04 -8.62
N MET A 131 -1.27 -7.94 -8.98
CA MET A 131 -2.64 -7.57 -9.38
C MET A 131 -3.43 -6.91 -8.25
N ILE A 132 -3.20 -7.30 -6.98
CA ILE A 132 -3.81 -6.65 -5.80
C ILE A 132 -3.46 -5.16 -5.77
N TYR A 133 -2.18 -4.83 -5.90
CA TYR A 133 -1.70 -3.44 -5.95
C TYR A 133 -2.11 -2.73 -7.25
N GLY A 134 -2.14 -3.46 -8.37
CA GLY A 134 -2.59 -2.94 -9.67
C GLY A 134 -4.03 -2.45 -9.63
N HIS A 135 -4.93 -3.24 -9.04
CA HIS A 135 -6.33 -2.85 -8.87
C HIS A 135 -6.49 -1.68 -7.90
N ALA A 136 -5.72 -1.61 -6.80
CA ALA A 136 -5.74 -0.46 -5.91
C ALA A 136 -5.36 0.84 -6.63
N LEU A 137 -4.30 0.80 -7.45
CA LEU A 137 -3.86 1.97 -8.25
C LEU A 137 -4.91 2.38 -9.29
N LEU A 138 -5.49 1.41 -10.03
CA LEU A 138 -6.54 1.69 -11.01
C LEU A 138 -7.80 2.27 -10.37
N ALA A 139 -8.16 1.81 -9.17
CA ALA A 139 -9.26 2.37 -8.40
C ALA A 139 -8.97 3.82 -7.99
N HIS A 140 -7.75 4.11 -7.52
CA HIS A 140 -7.34 5.46 -7.17
C HIS A 140 -7.37 6.41 -8.38
N ILE A 141 -6.88 5.97 -9.54
CA ILE A 141 -6.93 6.75 -10.79
C ILE A 141 -8.39 7.02 -11.19
N ALA A 142 -9.24 5.99 -11.22
CA ALA A 142 -10.65 6.15 -11.55
C ALA A 142 -11.36 7.13 -10.61
N LYS A 143 -11.07 7.06 -9.29
CA LYS A 143 -11.59 8.01 -8.30
C LYS A 143 -11.14 9.43 -8.58
N SER A 144 -9.88 9.64 -8.98
CA SER A 144 -9.35 10.98 -9.32
C SER A 144 -9.98 11.56 -10.59
N GLU A 145 -10.50 10.71 -11.46
CA GLU A 145 -11.26 11.07 -12.67
C GLU A 145 -12.77 11.19 -12.41
N GLU A 146 -13.21 11.09 -11.12
CA GLU A 146 -14.60 11.11 -10.68
C GLU A 146 -15.45 9.94 -11.25
N ASP A 147 -14.80 8.88 -11.73
CA ASP A 147 -15.43 7.64 -12.20
C ASP A 147 -15.56 6.66 -11.03
N PHE A 148 -16.51 6.92 -10.14
CA PHE A 148 -16.68 6.17 -8.89
C PHE A 148 -17.13 4.73 -9.12
N GLU A 149 -17.92 4.46 -10.15
CA GLU A 149 -18.33 3.10 -10.51
C GLU A 149 -17.13 2.25 -10.97
N ARG A 150 -16.25 2.81 -11.79
CA ARG A 150 -15.01 2.13 -12.22
C ARG A 150 -14.06 1.92 -11.04
N SER A 151 -13.95 2.90 -10.14
CA SER A 151 -13.19 2.75 -8.90
C SER A 151 -13.70 1.57 -8.07
N GLN A 152 -15.01 1.51 -7.81
CA GLN A 152 -15.66 0.43 -7.09
C GLN A 152 -15.40 -0.95 -7.74
N LEU A 153 -15.51 -1.04 -9.06
CA LEU A 153 -15.23 -2.29 -9.79
C LEU A 153 -13.80 -2.80 -9.55
N HIS A 154 -12.82 -1.91 -9.56
CA HIS A 154 -11.43 -2.29 -9.29
C HIS A 154 -11.23 -2.71 -7.82
N LEU A 155 -11.86 -2.03 -6.86
CA LEU A 155 -11.79 -2.42 -5.45
C LEU A 155 -12.47 -3.77 -5.18
N GLN A 156 -13.58 -4.07 -5.85
CA GLN A 156 -14.22 -5.38 -5.80
C GLN A 156 -13.26 -6.48 -6.31
N LYS A 157 -12.67 -6.28 -7.49
CA LYS A 157 -11.71 -7.23 -8.05
C LYS A 157 -10.48 -7.42 -7.14
N ARG A 158 -9.99 -6.33 -6.51
CA ARG A 158 -8.92 -6.40 -5.51
C ARG A 158 -9.32 -7.36 -4.37
N LEU A 159 -10.50 -7.18 -3.80
CA LEU A 159 -10.97 -8.01 -2.68
C LEU A 159 -11.18 -9.48 -3.09
N GLU A 160 -11.67 -9.74 -4.32
CA GLU A 160 -11.91 -11.10 -4.84
C GLU A 160 -10.62 -11.92 -4.99
N ILE A 161 -9.48 -11.29 -5.32
CA ILE A 161 -8.21 -11.99 -5.53
C ILE A 161 -7.36 -12.11 -4.26
N ILE A 162 -7.66 -11.37 -3.19
CA ILE A 162 -6.95 -11.47 -1.92
C ILE A 162 -7.35 -12.78 -1.21
N PRO A 163 -6.39 -13.66 -0.89
CA PRO A 163 -6.68 -14.87 -0.13
C PRO A 163 -7.29 -14.56 1.24
N GLU A 164 -8.17 -15.43 1.74
CA GLU A 164 -8.78 -15.27 3.07
C GLU A 164 -7.74 -15.30 4.22
N THR A 165 -6.58 -15.89 3.97
CA THR A 165 -5.45 -15.95 4.91
C THR A 165 -4.71 -14.62 5.07
N GLU A 166 -4.77 -13.77 4.05
CA GLU A 166 -4.10 -12.46 4.00
C GLU A 166 -5.00 -11.41 4.67
N LYS A 167 -5.09 -11.52 6.00
CA LYS A 167 -6.03 -10.73 6.81
C LYS A 167 -5.77 -9.23 6.77
N PHE A 168 -4.50 -8.83 6.70
CA PHE A 168 -4.13 -7.42 6.67
C PHE A 168 -4.58 -6.76 5.37
N GLU A 169 -4.26 -7.37 4.23
CA GLU A 169 -4.65 -6.90 2.89
C GLU A 169 -6.17 -6.88 2.71
N ARG A 170 -6.86 -7.92 3.27
CA ARG A 170 -8.34 -7.95 3.28
C ARG A 170 -8.94 -6.83 4.11
N MET A 171 -8.38 -6.56 5.28
CA MET A 171 -8.81 -5.46 6.15
C MET A 171 -8.76 -4.12 5.41
N GLU A 172 -7.65 -3.83 4.74
CA GLU A 172 -7.49 -2.61 3.95
C GLU A 172 -8.44 -2.56 2.76
N ALA A 173 -8.53 -3.66 1.98
CA ALA A 173 -9.39 -3.73 0.81
C ALA A 173 -10.88 -3.56 1.15
N LEU A 174 -11.33 -4.11 2.27
CA LEU A 174 -12.70 -3.93 2.79
C LEU A 174 -12.96 -2.47 3.17
N ALA A 175 -12.02 -1.80 3.84
CA ALA A 175 -12.16 -0.39 4.20
C ALA A 175 -12.23 0.52 2.96
N ASP A 176 -11.36 0.28 1.97
CA ASP A 176 -11.37 1.01 0.70
C ASP A 176 -12.68 0.84 -0.06
N LEU A 177 -13.16 -0.40 -0.17
CA LEU A 177 -14.41 -0.72 -0.85
C LEU A 177 -15.63 -0.15 -0.10
N ALA A 178 -15.61 -0.18 1.23
CA ALA A 178 -16.64 0.45 2.06
C ALA A 178 -16.73 1.96 1.82
N HIS A 179 -15.58 2.64 1.74
CA HIS A 179 -15.54 4.06 1.41
C HIS A 179 -16.14 4.33 0.01
N SER A 180 -15.85 3.47 -0.96
CA SER A 180 -16.45 3.58 -2.31
C SER A 180 -17.97 3.40 -2.27
N HIS A 181 -18.48 2.38 -1.56
CA HIS A 181 -19.93 2.17 -1.37
C HIS A 181 -20.58 3.39 -0.68
N SER A 182 -19.95 3.95 0.36
CA SER A 182 -20.44 5.15 1.03
C SER A 182 -20.55 6.35 0.09
N THR A 183 -19.55 6.53 -0.79
CA THR A 183 -19.54 7.62 -1.80
C THR A 183 -20.69 7.49 -2.80
N LEU A 184 -21.08 6.26 -3.14
CA LEU A 184 -22.21 5.96 -4.03
C LEU A 184 -23.57 5.92 -3.30
N GLY A 185 -23.59 6.16 -1.98
CA GLY A 185 -24.81 6.14 -1.17
C GLY A 185 -25.30 4.74 -0.80
N GLU A 186 -24.50 3.72 -0.99
CA GLU A 186 -24.78 2.32 -0.69
C GLU A 186 -24.42 2.00 0.77
N LEU A 187 -25.10 2.67 1.71
CA LEU A 187 -24.71 2.74 3.11
C LEU A 187 -24.72 1.40 3.84
N ASP A 188 -25.65 0.49 3.51
CA ASP A 188 -25.75 -0.84 4.14
C ASP A 188 -24.53 -1.71 3.78
N GLN A 189 -24.09 -1.67 2.51
CA GLN A 189 -22.90 -2.37 2.06
C GLN A 189 -21.65 -1.80 2.70
N ALA A 190 -21.52 -0.47 2.73
CA ALA A 190 -20.41 0.21 3.38
C ALA A 190 -20.31 -0.20 4.87
N GLN A 191 -21.42 -0.21 5.58
CA GLN A 191 -21.44 -0.58 7.00
C GLN A 191 -21.00 -2.05 7.22
N ALA A 192 -21.52 -2.98 6.41
CA ALA A 192 -21.16 -4.39 6.53
C ALA A 192 -19.64 -4.60 6.33
N MET A 193 -19.05 -3.95 5.34
CA MET A 193 -17.62 -4.05 5.04
C MET A 193 -16.75 -3.40 6.12
N LEU A 194 -17.16 -2.26 6.67
CA LEU A 194 -16.42 -1.64 7.79
C LEU A 194 -16.47 -2.49 9.06
N ILE A 195 -17.58 -3.18 9.32
CA ILE A 195 -17.67 -4.12 10.45
C ILE A 195 -16.72 -5.30 10.25
N GLU A 196 -16.63 -5.86 9.04
CA GLU A 196 -15.70 -6.95 8.72
C GLU A 196 -14.24 -6.46 8.81
N SER A 197 -13.92 -5.31 8.25
CA SER A 197 -12.59 -4.68 8.36
C SER A 197 -12.19 -4.43 9.82
N LEU A 198 -13.10 -3.91 10.64
CA LEU A 198 -12.88 -3.69 12.07
C LEU A 198 -12.62 -5.00 12.85
N ALA A 199 -13.33 -6.07 12.49
CA ALA A 199 -13.10 -7.37 13.11
C ALA A 199 -11.69 -7.89 12.81
N LEU A 200 -11.22 -7.78 11.57
CA LEU A 200 -9.86 -8.13 11.17
C LEU A 200 -8.82 -7.24 11.85
N ALA A 201 -9.02 -5.92 11.85
CA ALA A 201 -8.13 -4.97 12.53
C ALA A 201 -7.98 -5.26 14.02
N THR A 202 -9.08 -5.64 14.69
CA THR A 202 -9.09 -6.01 16.10
C THR A 202 -8.34 -7.32 16.34
N GLU A 203 -8.53 -8.32 15.49
CA GLU A 203 -7.82 -9.60 15.57
C GLU A 203 -6.31 -9.42 15.37
N LEU A 204 -5.91 -8.55 14.41
CA LEU A 204 -4.52 -8.24 14.12
C LEU A 204 -3.88 -7.28 15.14
N GLN A 205 -4.67 -6.67 16.01
CA GLN A 205 -4.26 -5.57 16.90
C GLN A 205 -3.68 -4.36 16.13
N GLU A 206 -4.25 -4.09 14.95
CA GLU A 206 -3.78 -3.05 14.03
C GLU A 206 -4.55 -1.74 14.30
N LEU A 207 -3.89 -0.80 14.99
CA LEU A 207 -4.53 0.46 15.41
C LEU A 207 -4.97 1.34 14.25
N SER A 208 -4.23 1.36 13.15
CA SER A 208 -4.59 2.14 11.96
C SER A 208 -5.87 1.60 11.33
N GLY A 209 -6.01 0.27 11.23
CA GLY A 209 -7.23 -0.38 10.75
C GLY A 209 -8.44 -0.13 11.65
N ILE A 210 -8.25 -0.21 12.98
CA ILE A 210 -9.30 0.14 13.96
C ILE A 210 -9.75 1.59 13.78
N LEU A 211 -8.80 2.53 13.65
CA LEU A 211 -9.10 3.95 13.43
C LEU A 211 -9.92 4.15 12.14
N VAL A 212 -9.43 3.62 11.02
CA VAL A 212 -10.07 3.80 9.70
C VAL A 212 -11.48 3.23 9.69
N SER A 213 -11.66 1.98 10.19
CA SER A 213 -12.96 1.32 10.18
C SER A 213 -13.97 2.02 11.10
N ARG A 214 -13.58 2.40 12.32
CA ARG A 214 -14.47 3.09 13.25
C ARG A 214 -14.76 4.53 12.81
N TRP A 215 -13.78 5.21 12.21
CA TRP A 215 -14.01 6.53 11.61
C TRP A 215 -15.04 6.46 10.50
N GLY A 216 -14.92 5.47 9.60
CA GLY A 216 -15.91 5.24 8.54
C GLY A 216 -17.31 4.91 9.11
N LEU A 217 -17.41 4.09 10.16
CA LEU A 217 -18.68 3.81 10.82
C LEU A 217 -19.28 5.08 11.47
N ALA A 218 -18.45 5.94 12.05
CA ALA A 218 -18.91 7.23 12.57
C ALA A 218 -19.42 8.15 11.44
N ASP A 219 -18.75 8.17 10.28
CA ASP A 219 -19.22 8.93 9.10
C ASP A 219 -20.58 8.43 8.62
N LEU A 220 -20.75 7.09 8.52
CA LEU A 220 -22.05 6.49 8.15
C LEU A 220 -23.15 6.82 9.14
N ALA A 221 -22.86 6.81 10.44
CA ALA A 221 -23.79 7.16 11.48
C ALA A 221 -24.22 8.65 11.39
N GLU A 222 -23.28 9.56 11.11
CA GLU A 222 -23.62 10.98 10.89
C GLU A 222 -24.47 11.17 9.63
N ILE A 223 -24.12 10.53 8.50
CA ILE A 223 -24.92 10.57 7.27
C ILE A 223 -26.34 10.05 7.53
N SER A 224 -26.48 9.03 8.39
CA SER A 224 -27.76 8.45 8.79
C SER A 224 -28.48 9.21 9.91
N ASN A 225 -27.96 10.38 10.31
CA ASN A 225 -28.49 11.20 11.39
C ASN A 225 -28.55 10.49 12.76
N GLN A 226 -27.51 9.73 13.09
CA GLN A 226 -27.34 8.97 14.33
C GLN A 226 -26.10 9.47 15.12
N PRO A 227 -26.12 10.70 15.69
CA PRO A 227 -24.95 11.30 16.34
C PRO A 227 -24.45 10.52 17.56
N ASP A 228 -25.36 9.89 18.30
CA ASP A 228 -24.99 9.05 19.46
C ASP A 228 -24.13 7.86 19.03
N GLU A 229 -24.48 7.21 17.92
CA GLU A 229 -23.69 6.10 17.36
C GLU A 229 -22.33 6.57 16.85
N ALA A 230 -22.28 7.71 16.18
CA ALA A 230 -21.01 8.30 15.76
C ALA A 230 -20.09 8.57 16.96
N MET A 231 -20.63 9.09 18.05
CA MET A 231 -19.89 9.33 19.29
C MET A 231 -19.37 8.03 19.91
N VAL A 232 -20.17 6.97 19.92
CA VAL A 232 -19.73 5.63 20.39
C VAL A 232 -18.52 5.17 19.60
N GLN A 233 -18.57 5.20 18.26
CA GLN A 233 -17.47 4.75 17.42
C GLN A 233 -16.17 5.54 17.67
N LEU A 234 -16.26 6.87 17.78
CA LEU A 234 -15.10 7.72 18.05
C LEU A 234 -14.53 7.50 19.47
N SER A 235 -15.39 7.27 20.46
CA SER A 235 -14.96 6.98 21.84
C SER A 235 -14.21 5.65 21.93
N GLU A 236 -14.63 4.65 21.16
CA GLU A 236 -13.94 3.36 21.05
C GLU A 236 -12.56 3.46 20.40
N VAL A 237 -12.38 4.38 19.41
CA VAL A 237 -11.05 4.70 18.86
C VAL A 237 -10.15 5.24 19.97
N MET A 238 -10.64 6.22 20.75
CA MET A 238 -9.85 6.79 21.86
C MET A 238 -9.43 5.71 22.85
N THR A 239 -10.35 4.81 23.20
CA THR A 239 -10.09 3.70 24.13
C THR A 239 -9.01 2.77 23.57
N ALA A 240 -9.08 2.37 22.29
CA ALA A 240 -8.10 1.49 21.67
C ALA A 240 -6.67 2.07 21.70
N PHE A 241 -6.53 3.37 21.38
CA PHE A 241 -5.23 4.03 21.45
C PHE A 241 -4.70 4.16 22.87
N MET A 242 -5.58 4.47 23.85
CA MET A 242 -5.19 4.56 25.26
C MET A 242 -4.75 3.20 25.84
N GLU A 243 -5.45 2.12 25.50
CA GLU A 243 -5.11 0.75 25.93
C GLU A 243 -3.78 0.29 25.33
N ALA A 244 -3.47 0.70 24.12
CA ALA A 244 -2.19 0.44 23.47
C ALA A 244 -1.03 1.30 24.02
N GLY A 245 -1.33 2.30 24.87
CA GLY A 245 -0.34 3.25 25.36
C GLY A 245 0.10 4.29 24.33
N GLU A 246 -0.68 4.44 23.25
CA GLU A 246 -0.42 5.35 22.15
C GLU A 246 -1.16 6.67 22.29
N VAL A 247 -0.67 7.69 21.60
CA VAL A 247 -1.31 9.02 21.60
C VAL A 247 -2.51 9.01 20.67
N VAL A 248 -3.70 9.35 21.21
CA VAL A 248 -4.90 9.49 20.39
C VAL A 248 -4.68 10.56 19.32
N PRO A 249 -4.94 10.27 18.03
CA PRO A 249 -4.79 11.24 16.95
C PRO A 249 -5.59 12.53 17.17
N GLU A 250 -5.00 13.68 16.85
CA GLU A 250 -5.63 14.99 17.05
C GLU A 250 -6.99 15.11 16.37
N PRO A 251 -7.18 14.66 15.10
CA PRO A 251 -8.48 14.72 14.44
C PRO A 251 -9.60 13.97 15.19
N VAL A 252 -9.26 12.84 15.84
CA VAL A 252 -10.24 12.09 16.68
C VAL A 252 -10.64 12.92 17.88
N ARG A 253 -9.67 13.50 18.59
CA ARG A 253 -9.93 14.35 19.78
C ARG A 253 -10.77 15.57 19.43
N GLU A 254 -10.47 16.24 18.32
CA GLU A 254 -11.22 17.39 17.84
C GLU A 254 -12.66 17.02 17.49
N ARG A 255 -12.86 15.87 16.80
CA ARG A 255 -14.19 15.43 16.40
C ARG A 255 -15.04 15.05 17.63
N VAL A 256 -14.48 14.31 18.59
CA VAL A 256 -15.17 13.99 19.86
C VAL A 256 -15.54 15.27 20.63
N SER A 257 -14.64 16.27 20.65
CA SER A 257 -14.92 17.54 21.35
C SER A 257 -16.12 18.30 20.78
N LYS A 258 -16.40 18.19 19.49
CA LYS A 258 -17.57 18.81 18.84
C LYS A 258 -18.88 18.20 19.34
N PHE A 259 -18.92 16.89 19.54
CA PHE A 259 -20.10 16.20 20.08
C PHE A 259 -20.34 16.45 21.58
N THR A 260 -19.30 16.81 22.34
CA THR A 260 -19.42 17.07 23.79
C THR A 260 -19.67 18.54 24.14
N ALA A 261 -19.58 19.43 23.16
CA ALA A 261 -19.77 20.89 23.34
C ALA A 261 -21.23 21.36 23.10
N GLU A 262 -22.12 20.46 22.68
CA GLU A 262 -23.56 20.68 22.57
C GLU A 262 -24.32 20.17 23.83
#